data_5b54a61cc65290795ec4048d3eb78d97
#
_entry.id   5b54a61cc65290795ec4048d3eb78d97
#
_cell.length_a   1.000
_cell.length_b   1.000
_cell.length_c   1.000
_cell.angle_alpha   90.00
_cell.angle_beta   90.00
_cell.angle_gamma   90.00
#
_symmetry.space_group_name_H-M   'P 1'
#
loop_
_entity.id
_entity.type
_entity.pdbx_description
1 polymer ?
#
loop_
_entity_poly.entity_id
_entity_poly.type
_entity_poly.pdbx_seq_one_letter_code
_entity_poly.pdbx_strand_id
1 'polypeptide(L)'
;MSKQLKRIHVVFKTHLDIGFTDSASVITDSYINDFIPKAMQTAKELRERGGKERLVWTTGSWLIYTYWKKADAQKRAALKEAVEAGDIVWHALPFTTHTELMDAGPTI
;
A
#
# COMPACT_ATOMS: atom_id res chain seq x y z
N MET A 1 -11.45 36.89 -5.79
CA MET A 1 -10.36 36.43 -6.65
C MET A 1 -10.33 34.91 -6.73
N SER A 2 -10.42 34.38 -7.91
CA SER A 2 -10.26 32.94 -8.11
C SER A 2 -8.76 32.58 -8.10
N LYS A 3 -8.39 31.54 -7.36
CA LYS A 3 -7.05 30.97 -7.41
C LYS A 3 -7.04 29.87 -8.47
N GLN A 4 -6.08 29.93 -9.37
CA GLN A 4 -5.88 28.87 -10.34
C GLN A 4 -5.24 27.66 -9.66
N LEU A 5 -5.74 26.47 -9.96
CA LEU A 5 -5.12 25.22 -9.57
C LEU A 5 -3.83 25.04 -10.36
N LYS A 6 -2.71 24.91 -9.66
CA LYS A 6 -1.39 24.73 -10.29
C LYS A 6 -0.95 23.27 -10.32
N ARG A 7 -1.49 22.44 -9.43
CA ARG A 7 -1.08 21.04 -9.30
C ARG A 7 -2.19 20.22 -8.66
N ILE A 8 -2.42 19.04 -9.20
CA ILE A 8 -3.29 18.02 -8.63
C ILE A 8 -2.44 16.80 -8.33
N HIS A 9 -2.50 16.33 -7.10
CA HIS A 9 -1.88 15.07 -6.70
C HIS A 9 -2.94 13.98 -6.65
N VAL A 10 -2.74 12.91 -7.42
CA VAL A 10 -3.62 11.76 -7.42
C VAL A 10 -2.90 10.61 -6.71
N VAL A 11 -3.48 10.15 -5.60
CA VAL A 11 -2.92 9.07 -4.80
C VAL A 11 -3.83 7.85 -4.93
N PHE A 12 -3.32 6.80 -5.54
CA PHE A 12 -4.02 5.53 -5.65
C PHE A 12 -3.75 4.70 -4.40
N LYS A 13 -4.80 4.18 -3.82
CA LYS A 13 -4.72 3.39 -2.59
C LYS A 13 -5.49 2.09 -2.75
N THR A 14 -4.94 1.01 -2.22
CA THR A 14 -5.65 -0.26 -2.13
C THR A 14 -6.55 -0.26 -0.89
N HIS A 15 -7.82 -0.57 -1.10
CA HIS A 15 -8.78 -0.78 -0.03
C HIS A 15 -8.78 -2.27 0.34
N LEU A 16 -8.46 -2.57 1.58
CA LEU A 16 -8.41 -3.95 2.07
C LEU A 16 -9.76 -4.34 2.67
N ASP A 17 -10.50 -5.17 1.94
CA ASP A 17 -11.75 -5.77 2.41
C ASP A 17 -11.47 -7.18 2.93
N ILE A 18 -11.53 -7.34 4.24
CA ILE A 18 -11.34 -8.65 4.88
C ILE A 18 -12.71 -9.24 5.23
N GLY A 19 -12.97 -10.44 4.69
CA GLY A 19 -14.16 -11.21 5.03
C GLY A 19 -15.42 -10.86 4.26
N PHE A 20 -15.36 -9.97 3.27
CA PHE A 20 -16.54 -9.61 2.44
C PHE A 20 -16.70 -10.52 1.23
N THR A 21 -15.63 -10.79 0.51
CA THR A 21 -15.66 -11.61 -0.70
C THR A 21 -15.15 -13.02 -0.44
N ASP A 22 -14.32 -13.18 0.58
CA ASP A 22 -13.76 -14.46 0.99
C ASP A 22 -13.30 -14.38 2.45
N SER A 23 -12.78 -15.49 3.01
CA SER A 23 -12.27 -15.50 4.37
C SER A 23 -11.05 -14.58 4.53
N ALA A 24 -10.82 -14.10 5.75
CA ALA A 24 -9.70 -13.22 6.04
C ALA A 24 -8.35 -13.84 5.67
N SER A 25 -8.16 -15.15 5.91
CA SER A 25 -6.91 -15.83 5.56
C SER A 25 -6.69 -15.90 4.05
N VAL A 26 -7.72 -16.20 3.28
CA VAL A 26 -7.63 -16.25 1.81
C VAL A 26 -7.30 -14.88 1.23
N ILE A 27 -7.98 -13.84 1.69
CA ILE A 27 -7.71 -12.46 1.23
C ILE A 27 -6.28 -12.04 1.60
N THR A 28 -5.85 -12.29 2.83
CA THR A 28 -4.48 -11.97 3.27
C THR A 28 -3.44 -12.70 2.42
N ASP A 29 -3.63 -13.99 2.18
CA ASP A 29 -2.72 -14.78 1.35
C ASP A 29 -2.66 -14.27 -0.10
N SER A 30 -3.79 -13.83 -0.65
CA SER A 30 -3.84 -13.21 -1.98
C SER A 30 -3.00 -11.94 -2.05
N TYR A 31 -3.07 -11.09 -1.03
CA TYR A 31 -2.22 -9.89 -0.96
C TYR A 31 -0.74 -10.25 -0.87
N ILE A 32 -0.38 -11.18 -0.02
CA ILE A 32 1.02 -11.55 0.22
C ILE A 32 1.64 -12.25 -0.99
N ASN A 33 0.90 -13.17 -1.61
CA ASN A 33 1.44 -14.03 -2.66
C ASN A 33 1.26 -13.50 -4.07
N ASP A 34 0.30 -12.58 -4.29
CA ASP A 34 -0.03 -12.09 -5.62
C ASP A 34 0.01 -10.55 -5.73
N PHE A 35 -0.83 -9.84 -4.98
CA PHE A 35 -1.02 -8.41 -5.20
C PHE A 35 0.20 -7.58 -4.82
N ILE A 36 0.82 -7.82 -3.68
CA ILE A 36 2.02 -7.08 -3.25
C ILE A 36 3.20 -7.36 -4.18
N PRO A 37 3.54 -8.63 -4.49
CA PRO A 37 4.59 -8.92 -5.46
C PRO A 37 4.35 -8.27 -6.82
N LYS A 38 3.12 -8.30 -7.31
CA LYS A 38 2.76 -7.71 -8.60
C LYS A 38 2.90 -6.18 -8.59
N ALA A 39 2.47 -5.53 -7.52
CA ALA A 39 2.63 -4.09 -7.36
C ALA A 39 4.11 -3.69 -7.33
N MET A 40 4.94 -4.42 -6.59
CA MET A 40 6.38 -4.18 -6.53
C MET A 40 7.03 -4.34 -7.90
N GLN A 41 6.68 -5.39 -8.62
CA GLN A 41 7.22 -5.63 -9.95
C GLN A 41 6.83 -4.54 -10.94
N THR A 42 5.55 -4.17 -10.98
CA THR A 42 5.06 -3.11 -11.85
C THR A 42 5.72 -1.77 -11.55
N ALA A 43 5.87 -1.42 -10.28
CA ALA A 43 6.54 -0.20 -9.87
C ALA A 43 8.01 -0.19 -10.30
N LYS A 44 8.70 -1.30 -10.13
CA LYS A 44 10.09 -1.46 -10.55
C LYS A 44 10.25 -1.31 -12.06
N GLU A 45 9.40 -1.96 -12.85
CA GLU A 45 9.41 -1.87 -14.31
C GLU A 45 9.21 -0.43 -14.79
N LEU A 46 8.24 0.28 -14.23
CA LEU A 46 7.99 1.68 -14.58
C LEU A 46 9.18 2.58 -14.22
N ARG A 47 9.78 2.35 -13.06
CA ARG A 47 10.96 3.09 -12.62
C ARG A 47 12.16 2.85 -13.55
N GLU A 48 12.37 1.61 -13.96
CA GLU A 48 13.48 1.23 -14.84
C GLU A 48 13.32 1.72 -16.28
N ARG A 49 12.10 2.01 -16.73
CA ARG A 49 11.86 2.63 -18.04
C ARG A 49 12.44 4.03 -18.13
N GLY A 50 12.67 4.71 -17.01
CA GLY A 50 13.24 6.07 -16.99
C GLY A 50 12.28 7.16 -17.43
N GLY A 51 11.00 6.86 -17.66
CA GLY A 51 9.97 7.86 -17.96
C GLY A 51 9.49 8.60 -16.72
N LYS A 52 8.43 9.40 -16.90
CA LYS A 52 7.81 10.16 -15.80
C LYS A 52 6.78 9.32 -15.02
N GLU A 53 6.33 8.23 -15.60
CA GLU A 53 5.34 7.34 -15.00
C GLU A 53 5.96 6.61 -13.82
N ARG A 54 5.26 6.64 -12.71
CA ARG A 54 5.66 5.93 -11.48
C ARG A 54 4.42 5.32 -10.85
N LEU A 55 4.56 4.13 -10.35
CA LEU A 55 3.56 3.53 -9.47
C LEU A 55 4.07 3.63 -8.04
N VAL A 56 3.32 4.31 -7.19
CA VAL A 56 3.52 4.29 -5.75
C VAL A 56 2.29 3.64 -5.13
N TRP A 57 2.47 2.44 -4.59
CA TRP A 57 1.37 1.71 -3.98
C TRP A 57 1.24 2.11 -2.52
N THR A 58 0.07 2.63 -2.17
CA THR A 58 -0.22 3.10 -0.81
C THR A 58 -1.15 2.12 -0.12
N THR A 59 -0.83 1.71 1.09
CA THR A 59 -1.61 0.74 1.86
C THR A 59 -1.59 1.04 3.36
N GLY A 60 -2.38 0.31 4.13
CA GLY A 60 -2.34 0.37 5.59
C GLY A 60 -1.12 -0.36 6.15
N SER A 61 -0.66 0.08 7.31
CA SER A 61 0.55 -0.48 7.94
C SER A 61 0.42 -1.94 8.35
N TRP A 62 -0.80 -2.40 8.69
CA TRP A 62 -1.02 -3.79 9.08
C TRP A 62 -0.66 -4.77 7.96
N LEU A 63 -0.99 -4.46 6.72
CA LEU A 63 -0.72 -5.34 5.59
C LEU A 63 0.79 -5.47 5.35
N ILE A 64 1.52 -4.38 5.45
CA ILE A 64 2.99 -4.38 5.33
C ILE A 64 3.63 -5.20 6.46
N TYR A 65 3.16 -5.01 7.69
CA TYR A 65 3.63 -5.78 8.85
C TYR A 65 3.37 -7.28 8.66
N THR A 66 2.17 -7.66 8.20
CA THR A 66 1.81 -9.06 7.98
C THR A 66 2.66 -9.68 6.86
N TYR A 67 2.88 -8.95 5.78
CA TYR A 67 3.78 -9.39 4.71
C TYR A 67 5.18 -9.64 5.26
N TRP A 68 5.74 -8.70 6.01
CA TRP A 68 7.07 -8.83 6.59
C TRP A 68 7.20 -10.05 7.50
N LYS A 69 6.20 -10.29 8.34
CA LYS A 69 6.19 -11.44 9.26
C LYS A 69 6.17 -12.78 8.53
N LYS A 70 5.40 -12.88 7.46
CA LYS A 70 5.22 -14.13 6.71
C LYS A 70 6.27 -14.33 5.62
N ALA A 71 6.99 -13.29 5.24
CA ALA A 71 7.95 -13.34 4.15
C ALA A 71 9.23 -14.07 4.53
N ASP A 72 9.80 -14.81 3.57
CA ASP A 72 11.14 -15.33 3.68
C ASP A 72 12.19 -14.22 3.43
N ALA A 73 13.48 -14.58 3.49
CA ALA A 73 14.56 -13.62 3.31
C ALA A 73 14.52 -12.93 1.93
N GLN A 74 14.17 -13.65 0.89
CA GLN A 74 14.08 -13.11 -0.47
C GLN A 74 12.93 -12.11 -0.61
N LYS A 75 11.77 -12.44 -0.08
CA LYS A 75 10.60 -11.54 -0.10
C LYS A 75 10.83 -10.30 0.75
N ARG A 76 11.48 -10.42 1.89
CA ARG A 76 11.86 -9.29 2.74
C ARG A 76 12.83 -8.35 2.04
N ALA A 77 13.81 -8.90 1.33
CA ALA A 77 14.75 -8.11 0.54
C ALA A 77 14.03 -7.33 -0.58
N ALA A 78 13.08 -7.96 -1.26
CA ALA A 78 12.28 -7.32 -2.29
C ALA A 78 11.42 -6.18 -1.73
N LEU A 79 10.78 -6.39 -0.58
CA LEU A 79 10.01 -5.34 0.08
C LEU A 79 10.90 -4.18 0.52
N LYS A 80 12.06 -4.47 1.08
CA LYS A 80 13.02 -3.44 1.50
C LYS A 80 13.46 -2.59 0.31
N GLU A 81 13.80 -3.20 -0.81
CA GLU A 81 14.14 -2.50 -2.05
C GLU A 81 13.00 -1.59 -2.50
N ALA A 82 11.78 -2.10 -2.53
CA ALA A 82 10.60 -1.33 -2.95
C ALA A 82 10.34 -0.13 -2.03
N VAL A 83 10.47 -0.30 -0.73
CA VAL A 83 10.31 0.79 0.24
C VAL A 83 11.40 1.85 0.08
N GLU A 84 12.65 1.43 -0.05
CA GLU A 84 13.78 2.36 -0.24
C GLU A 84 13.67 3.13 -1.56
N ALA A 85 13.13 2.50 -2.60
CA ALA A 85 12.89 3.16 -3.89
C ALA A 85 11.65 4.08 -3.90
N GLY A 86 10.81 4.02 -2.86
CA GLY A 86 9.56 4.78 -2.81
C GLY A 86 8.41 4.16 -3.58
N ASP A 87 8.51 2.90 -3.96
CA ASP A 87 7.47 2.17 -4.71
C ASP A 87 6.29 1.76 -3.82
N ILE A 88 6.52 1.57 -2.54
CA ILE A 88 5.52 1.24 -1.54
C ILE A 88 5.61 2.23 -0.38
N VAL A 89 4.46 2.77 0.00
CA VAL A 89 4.31 3.62 1.17
C VAL A 89 3.10 3.17 1.98
N TRP A 90 3.04 3.55 3.24
CA TRP A 90 1.92 3.22 4.11
C TRP A 90 1.57 4.38 5.03
N HIS A 91 0.31 4.43 5.44
CA HIS A 91 -0.14 5.40 6.43
C HIS A 91 -0.08 4.82 7.85
N ALA A 92 -0.15 5.70 8.84
CA ALA A 92 0.03 5.33 10.24
C ALA A 92 -1.07 4.42 10.80
N LEU A 93 -2.30 4.54 10.30
CA LEU A 93 -3.40 3.68 10.73
C LEU A 93 -3.23 2.28 10.13
N PRO A 94 -3.40 1.22 10.94
CA PRO A 94 -3.21 -0.14 10.46
C PRO A 94 -4.28 -0.58 9.44
N PHE A 95 -5.50 -0.06 9.59
CA PHE A 95 -6.65 -0.44 8.76
C PHE A 95 -7.37 0.79 8.23
N THR A 96 -8.32 0.57 7.31
CA THR A 96 -9.29 1.57 6.93
C THR A 96 -10.23 1.84 8.11
N THR A 97 -10.48 3.10 8.40
CA THR A 97 -11.31 3.51 9.53
C THR A 97 -12.38 4.51 9.10
N HIS A 98 -13.47 4.54 9.84
CA HIS A 98 -14.51 5.56 9.73
C HIS A 98 -14.38 6.50 10.92
N THR A 99 -13.81 7.67 10.68
CA THR A 99 -13.52 8.63 11.76
C THR A 99 -14.75 9.08 12.52
N GLU A 100 -15.90 9.10 11.87
CA GLU A 100 -17.18 9.43 12.49
C GLU A 100 -17.67 8.38 13.50
N LEU A 101 -17.10 7.16 13.46
CA LEU A 101 -17.42 6.08 14.37
C LEU A 101 -16.36 5.88 15.46
N MET A 102 -15.34 6.71 15.47
CA MET A 102 -14.20 6.60 16.39
C MET A 102 -14.29 7.66 17.48
N ASP A 103 -13.81 7.33 18.68
CA ASP A 103 -13.60 8.34 19.70
C ASP A 103 -12.34 9.18 19.41
N ALA A 104 -12.09 10.20 20.25
CA ALA A 104 -10.98 11.11 20.00
C ALA A 104 -9.60 10.46 20.13
N GLY A 105 -9.47 9.37 20.88
CA GLY A 105 -8.19 8.71 21.13
C GLY A 105 -7.49 8.23 19.86
N PRO A 106 -8.16 7.44 18.99
CA PRO A 106 -7.53 6.91 17.79
C PRO A 106 -7.20 7.96 16.72
N THR A 107 -7.79 9.14 16.79
CA THR A 107 -7.61 10.19 15.78
C THR A 107 -6.60 11.25 16.17
N ILE A 108 -6.13 11.18 17.38
CA ILE A 108 -5.09 12.07 17.90
C ILE A 108 -3.72 11.45 17.70
#